data_bf2c7acfe5a99bedfd85ea7320a44b17
#
_entry.id   bf2c7acfe5a99bedfd85ea7320a44b17
#
_cell.length_a   1.000
_cell.length_b   1.000
_cell.length_c   1.000
_cell.angle_alpha   90.00
_cell.angle_beta   90.00
_cell.angle_gamma   90.00
#
_symmetry.space_group_name_H-M   'P 1'
#
loop_
_entity.id
_entity.type
_entity.pdbx_description
1 polymer ?
#
loop_
_entity_poly.entity_id
_entity_poly.type
_entity_poly.pdbx_seq_one_letter_code
_entity_poly.pdbx_strand_id
1 'polypeptide(L)'
;MENTEPVYSYRWVILIIVYLSILAFTFIFQSIPPLLPLILSDLRLTYAQSGLLMSLFSLPGIFVSLLGGFVSDRYGMRSLGGGCFLLMIGGTLLVGLGMNLHILWIGRIIAGIGGFTLSVFLPKLLSQWFRHKELGLAMGIYNTGVPLGSVICFGLFGEMGSLWGWHVPILLTGLFLFITFILFLSLYRLPSSPVAREDRPLSIYTSIIETGWPIWWVGLSWLWYNAAFTSFATFAPDLFLQKGYTIEASGLLIGIPLLGSLFLSTPIGHLVDRLKHQEWFIGTGAVALAGLALFFNFSSSFLLLVILMGIFSAMIPAPTYSLPPEMLKTENVGFGFGVISTCSSTGLFIAPYLVGKAKDLTGSYHWSFILISVFFFLVAIFIFLAHRCRKRKESFDKRCHQRVPGFSGNLPKNP
;
A
#
# COMPACT_ATOMS: atom_id res chain seq x y z
N MET A 1 -25.14 28.10 22.35
CA MET A 1 -23.74 28.52 22.49
C MET A 1 -22.91 27.25 22.48
N GLU A 2 -22.42 26.86 21.30
CA GLU A 2 -21.52 25.73 21.16
C GLU A 2 -20.17 26.13 21.76
N ASN A 3 -19.78 25.46 22.83
CA ASN A 3 -18.42 25.54 23.37
C ASN A 3 -17.45 25.03 22.30
N THR A 4 -16.93 25.94 21.51
CA THR A 4 -15.80 25.66 20.60
C THR A 4 -14.54 25.49 21.46
N GLU A 5 -14.34 24.26 21.96
CA GLU A 5 -13.18 23.94 22.75
C GLU A 5 -11.88 24.11 21.95
N PRO A 6 -10.83 24.73 22.51
CA PRO A 6 -9.50 24.87 21.87
C PRO A 6 -8.86 23.54 21.50
N VAL A 7 -9.36 22.42 22.03
CA VAL A 7 -8.99 21.04 21.69
C VAL A 7 -9.30 20.71 20.22
N TYR A 8 -10.30 21.33 19.61
CA TYR A 8 -10.72 21.02 18.25
C TYR A 8 -9.73 21.50 17.18
N SER A 9 -8.99 22.58 17.42
CA SER A 9 -7.98 23.10 16.48
C SER A 9 -6.72 22.23 16.44
N TYR A 10 -6.42 21.51 17.52
CA TYR A 10 -5.19 20.67 17.62
C TYR A 10 -5.21 19.45 16.69
N ARG A 11 -6.37 19.02 16.20
CA ARG A 11 -6.52 17.93 15.23
C ARG A 11 -5.69 18.13 13.96
N TRP A 12 -5.52 19.39 13.51
CA TRP A 12 -4.71 19.71 12.34
C TRP A 12 -3.21 19.49 12.58
N VAL A 13 -2.75 19.75 13.81
CA VAL A 13 -1.37 19.40 14.22
C VAL A 13 -1.17 17.88 14.16
N ILE A 14 -2.14 17.11 14.65
CA ILE A 14 -2.10 15.64 14.56
C ILE A 14 -2.11 15.20 13.09
N LEU A 15 -2.91 15.81 12.22
CA LEU A 15 -2.91 15.50 10.80
C LEU A 15 -1.55 15.74 10.15
N ILE A 16 -0.89 16.85 10.48
CA ILE A 16 0.47 17.15 9.98
C ILE A 16 1.45 16.07 10.45
N ILE A 17 1.43 15.69 11.73
CA ILE A 17 2.32 14.66 12.27
C ILE A 17 2.08 13.32 11.57
N VAL A 18 0.82 12.93 11.40
CA VAL A 18 0.42 11.71 10.70
C VAL A 18 0.87 11.75 9.23
N TYR A 19 0.73 12.90 8.59
CA TYR A 19 1.17 13.09 7.21
C TYR A 19 2.69 12.97 7.06
N LEU A 20 3.47 13.62 7.94
CA LEU A 20 4.92 13.45 7.97
C LEU A 20 5.32 12.00 8.26
N SER A 21 4.56 11.31 9.11
CA SER A 21 4.83 9.90 9.43
C SER A 21 4.62 8.96 8.24
N ILE A 22 3.56 9.17 7.45
CA ILE A 22 3.35 8.36 6.23
C ILE A 22 4.32 8.72 5.11
N LEU A 23 4.77 9.98 5.01
CA LEU A 23 5.87 10.37 4.12
C LEU A 23 7.17 9.67 4.53
N ALA A 24 7.49 9.65 5.82
CA ALA A 24 8.68 8.98 6.35
C ALA A 24 8.67 7.48 6.07
N PHE A 25 7.53 6.81 6.28
CA PHE A 25 7.31 5.43 5.85
C PHE A 25 7.59 5.25 4.36
N THR A 26 7.02 6.13 3.53
CA THR A 26 7.14 6.03 2.07
C THR A 26 8.58 6.24 1.60
N PHE A 27 9.31 7.18 2.20
CA PHE A 27 10.71 7.43 1.86
C PHE A 27 11.57 6.19 2.12
N ILE A 28 11.39 5.49 3.25
CA ILE A 28 12.11 4.24 3.49
C ILE A 28 11.68 3.16 2.51
N PHE A 29 10.37 3.00 2.31
CA PHE A 29 9.84 1.96 1.43
C PHE A 29 10.35 2.12 0.00
N GLN A 30 10.32 3.34 -0.54
CA GLN A 30 10.66 3.66 -1.93
C GLN A 30 12.11 4.11 -2.14
N SER A 31 12.97 4.09 -1.10
CA SER A 31 14.36 4.50 -1.23
C SER A 31 15.20 3.61 -2.16
N ILE A 32 14.91 2.32 -2.21
CA ILE A 32 15.72 1.35 -2.95
C ILE A 32 15.53 1.43 -4.48
N PRO A 33 14.31 1.48 -5.06
CA PRO A 33 14.12 1.43 -6.50
C PRO A 33 14.91 2.48 -7.30
N PRO A 34 14.88 3.78 -6.97
CA PRO A 34 15.65 4.79 -7.72
C PRO A 34 17.16 4.66 -7.53
N LEU A 35 17.62 4.03 -6.45
CA LEU A 35 19.03 3.80 -6.14
C LEU A 35 19.52 2.41 -6.60
N LEU A 36 18.62 1.57 -7.10
CA LEU A 36 18.89 0.18 -7.43
C LEU A 36 20.09 -0.01 -8.36
N PRO A 37 20.26 0.75 -9.47
CA PRO A 37 21.39 0.59 -10.36
C PRO A 37 22.73 0.86 -9.66
N LEU A 38 22.76 1.85 -8.77
CA LEU A 38 23.96 2.21 -8.00
C LEU A 38 24.31 1.12 -6.97
N ILE A 39 23.31 0.60 -6.27
CA ILE A 39 23.49 -0.47 -5.27
C ILE A 39 23.93 -1.78 -5.96
N LEU A 40 23.33 -2.11 -7.13
CA LEU A 40 23.71 -3.27 -7.94
C LEU A 40 25.20 -3.23 -8.33
N SER A 41 25.66 -2.07 -8.82
CA SER A 41 27.05 -1.91 -9.28
C SER A 41 28.05 -1.92 -8.12
N ASP A 42 27.73 -1.22 -7.02
CA ASP A 42 28.64 -1.04 -5.87
C ASP A 42 28.84 -2.36 -5.10
N LEU A 43 27.74 -3.05 -4.77
CA LEU A 43 27.78 -4.31 -4.01
C LEU A 43 27.83 -5.57 -4.89
N ARG A 44 27.89 -5.43 -6.21
CA ARG A 44 27.92 -6.53 -7.19
C ARG A 44 26.79 -7.54 -6.98
N LEU A 45 25.58 -7.04 -6.76
CA LEU A 45 24.42 -7.88 -6.48
C LEU A 45 23.84 -8.50 -7.74
N THR A 46 23.20 -9.67 -7.57
CA THR A 46 22.27 -10.19 -8.58
C THR A 46 20.94 -9.44 -8.53
N TYR A 47 20.18 -9.49 -9.62
CA TYR A 47 18.83 -8.88 -9.66
C TYR A 47 17.87 -9.54 -8.66
N ALA A 48 18.01 -10.85 -8.41
CA ALA A 48 17.24 -11.54 -7.37
C ALA A 48 17.55 -11.00 -5.96
N GLN A 49 18.83 -10.78 -5.65
CA GLN A 49 19.25 -10.22 -4.36
C GLN A 49 18.73 -8.80 -4.15
N SER A 50 18.73 -7.97 -5.19
CA SER A 50 18.21 -6.63 -5.15
C SER A 50 16.66 -6.60 -5.06
N GLY A 51 15.99 -7.49 -5.77
CA GLY A 51 14.55 -7.72 -5.61
C GLY A 51 14.19 -8.15 -4.19
N LEU A 52 15.00 -9.03 -3.58
CA LEU A 52 14.84 -9.44 -2.19
C LEU A 52 15.05 -8.26 -1.22
N LEU A 53 16.02 -7.38 -1.49
CA LEU A 53 16.24 -6.18 -0.70
C LEU A 53 14.99 -5.27 -0.67
N MET A 54 14.28 -5.13 -1.79
CA MET A 54 13.00 -4.44 -1.84
C MET A 54 11.91 -5.21 -1.08
N SER A 55 11.83 -6.51 -1.28
CA SER A 55 10.82 -7.41 -0.74
C SER A 55 10.83 -7.50 0.79
N LEU A 56 12.02 -7.58 1.41
CA LEU A 56 12.19 -7.84 2.85
C LEU A 56 11.57 -6.76 3.73
N PHE A 57 11.44 -5.53 3.24
CA PHE A 57 10.71 -4.49 3.97
C PHE A 57 9.23 -4.84 4.17
N SER A 58 8.62 -5.56 3.23
CA SER A 58 7.20 -5.90 3.24
C SER A 58 6.89 -7.20 4.00
N LEU A 59 7.90 -8.02 4.28
CA LEU A 59 7.73 -9.29 4.99
C LEU A 59 7.00 -9.15 6.34
N PRO A 60 7.37 -8.21 7.24
CA PRO A 60 6.65 -8.03 8.50
C PRO A 60 5.18 -7.62 8.30
N GLY A 61 4.88 -6.90 7.22
CA GLY A 61 3.52 -6.46 6.89
C GLY A 61 2.52 -7.61 6.74
N ILE A 62 2.98 -8.80 6.31
CA ILE A 62 2.13 -10.00 6.19
C ILE A 62 1.50 -10.36 7.54
N PHE A 63 2.27 -10.27 8.61
CA PHE A 63 1.84 -10.63 9.96
C PHE A 63 1.17 -9.46 10.68
N VAL A 64 1.75 -8.26 10.57
CA VAL A 64 1.29 -7.07 11.29
C VAL A 64 -0.08 -6.59 10.79
N SER A 65 -0.39 -6.75 9.51
CA SER A 65 -1.66 -6.27 8.94
C SER A 65 -2.89 -6.93 9.57
N LEU A 66 -2.80 -8.20 9.97
CA LEU A 66 -3.87 -8.91 10.68
C LEU A 66 -3.86 -8.65 12.19
N LEU A 67 -2.68 -8.45 12.79
CA LEU A 67 -2.50 -8.36 14.25
C LEU A 67 -2.44 -6.93 14.75
N GLY A 68 -2.22 -5.93 13.89
CA GLY A 68 -1.93 -4.55 14.25
C GLY A 68 -3.01 -3.86 15.09
N GLY A 69 -4.27 -4.25 14.90
CA GLY A 69 -5.38 -3.79 15.72
C GLY A 69 -5.21 -4.13 17.20
N PHE A 70 -4.83 -5.37 17.51
CA PHE A 70 -4.64 -5.85 18.89
C PHE A 70 -3.45 -5.20 19.59
N VAL A 71 -2.34 -5.00 18.87
CA VAL A 71 -1.10 -4.43 19.43
C VAL A 71 -1.32 -2.97 19.84
N SER A 72 -2.05 -2.20 19.02
CA SER A 72 -2.33 -0.79 19.32
C SER A 72 -3.18 -0.57 20.56
N ASP A 73 -4.05 -1.54 20.90
CA ASP A 73 -4.95 -1.46 22.05
C ASP A 73 -4.25 -1.80 23.37
N ARG A 74 -3.18 -2.61 23.31
CA ARG A 74 -2.47 -3.09 24.50
C ARG A 74 -1.40 -2.12 25.00
N TYR A 75 -0.62 -1.52 24.10
CA TYR A 75 0.60 -0.75 24.47
C TYR A 75 0.42 0.78 24.43
N GLY A 76 -0.72 1.28 23.99
CA GLY A 76 -0.96 2.70 23.84
C GLY A 76 -0.25 3.31 22.61
N MET A 77 -0.93 4.22 21.93
CA MET A 77 -0.48 4.75 20.64
C MET A 77 0.83 5.54 20.69
N ARG A 78 1.12 6.25 21.80
CA ARG A 78 2.36 7.03 21.93
C ARG A 78 3.60 6.13 22.04
N SER A 79 3.52 5.12 22.90
CA SER A 79 4.63 4.16 23.10
C SER A 79 4.85 3.31 21.87
N LEU A 80 3.75 2.78 21.28
CA LEU A 80 3.82 1.99 20.05
C LEU A 80 4.40 2.78 18.88
N GLY A 81 3.91 4.02 18.66
CA GLY A 81 4.43 4.90 17.63
C GLY A 81 5.91 5.23 17.82
N GLY A 82 6.31 5.56 19.06
CA GLY A 82 7.72 5.79 19.41
C GLY A 82 8.61 4.58 19.09
N GLY A 83 8.18 3.37 19.48
CA GLY A 83 8.88 2.13 19.15
C GLY A 83 8.97 1.86 17.65
N CYS A 84 7.90 2.13 16.91
CA CYS A 84 7.90 2.03 15.44
C CYS A 84 8.95 2.96 14.79
N PHE A 85 9.00 4.22 15.21
CA PHE A 85 10.01 5.16 14.72
C PHE A 85 11.44 4.72 15.03
N LEU A 86 11.71 4.24 16.24
CA LEU A 86 13.03 3.73 16.62
C LEU A 86 13.46 2.53 15.76
N LEU A 87 12.54 1.59 15.49
CA LEU A 87 12.82 0.47 14.58
C LEU A 87 13.08 0.96 13.14
N MET A 88 12.28 1.92 12.66
CA MET A 88 12.48 2.51 11.33
C MET A 88 13.83 3.22 11.23
N ILE A 89 14.19 4.04 12.20
CA ILE A 89 15.48 4.75 12.25
C ILE A 89 16.64 3.75 12.30
N GLY A 90 16.60 2.79 13.22
CA GLY A 90 17.64 1.77 13.37
C GLY A 90 17.82 0.94 12.10
N GLY A 91 16.70 0.49 11.50
CA GLY A 91 16.74 -0.24 10.23
C GLY A 91 17.27 0.60 9.07
N THR A 92 16.88 1.87 8.98
CA THR A 92 17.38 2.80 7.96
C THR A 92 18.87 3.08 8.11
N LEU A 93 19.37 3.25 9.33
CA LEU A 93 20.79 3.41 9.59
C LEU A 93 21.59 2.15 9.22
N LEU A 94 21.07 0.96 9.50
CA LEU A 94 21.69 -0.30 9.06
C LEU A 94 21.79 -0.38 7.53
N VAL A 95 20.77 0.08 6.81
CA VAL A 95 20.82 0.11 5.33
C VAL A 95 21.77 1.21 4.85
N GLY A 96 21.68 2.41 5.41
CA GLY A 96 22.47 3.57 4.97
C GLY A 96 23.97 3.48 5.31
N LEU A 97 24.34 2.73 6.35
CA LEU A 97 25.73 2.52 6.76
C LEU A 97 26.26 1.12 6.41
N GLY A 98 25.37 0.25 5.89
CA GLY A 98 25.70 -1.13 5.63
C GLY A 98 26.66 -1.31 4.44
N MET A 99 27.74 -2.08 4.66
CA MET A 99 28.76 -2.39 3.66
C MET A 99 28.55 -3.74 2.99
N ASN A 100 27.55 -4.49 3.43
CA ASN A 100 27.27 -5.83 2.89
C ASN A 100 25.77 -6.14 2.85
N LEU A 101 25.41 -7.04 1.95
CA LEU A 101 24.01 -7.38 1.66
C LEU A 101 23.22 -7.88 2.88
N HIS A 102 23.83 -8.65 3.78
CA HIS A 102 23.14 -9.20 4.94
C HIS A 102 22.71 -8.11 5.92
N ILE A 103 23.56 -7.10 6.13
CA ILE A 103 23.22 -5.93 6.96
C ILE A 103 22.06 -5.16 6.34
N LEU A 104 22.06 -4.96 5.02
CA LEU A 104 20.97 -4.30 4.30
C LEU A 104 19.65 -5.09 4.47
N TRP A 105 19.69 -6.41 4.34
CA TRP A 105 18.51 -7.26 4.53
C TRP A 105 17.93 -7.16 5.95
N ILE A 106 18.79 -7.27 6.97
CA ILE A 106 18.38 -7.11 8.37
C ILE A 106 17.79 -5.72 8.61
N GLY A 107 18.44 -4.67 8.10
CA GLY A 107 17.97 -3.30 8.19
C GLY A 107 16.57 -3.12 7.55
N ARG A 108 16.33 -3.72 6.38
CA ARG A 108 15.02 -3.70 5.71
C ARG A 108 13.93 -4.39 6.52
N ILE A 109 14.22 -5.54 7.13
CA ILE A 109 13.24 -6.25 7.98
C ILE A 109 12.91 -5.42 9.22
N ILE A 110 13.93 -4.89 9.92
CA ILE A 110 13.72 -4.06 11.12
C ILE A 110 12.92 -2.80 10.78
N ALA A 111 13.31 -2.09 9.71
CA ALA A 111 12.56 -0.93 9.25
C ALA A 111 11.12 -1.28 8.85
N GLY A 112 10.91 -2.43 8.22
CA GLY A 112 9.61 -2.95 7.84
C GLY A 112 8.69 -3.26 9.01
N ILE A 113 9.21 -3.82 10.12
CA ILE A 113 8.43 -4.04 11.36
C ILE A 113 7.86 -2.71 11.85
N GLY A 114 8.72 -1.69 11.98
CA GLY A 114 8.29 -0.36 12.41
C GLY A 114 7.31 0.28 11.43
N GLY A 115 7.65 0.27 10.14
CA GLY A 115 6.90 0.95 9.09
C GLY A 115 5.50 0.38 8.89
N PHE A 116 5.35 -0.92 8.74
CA PHE A 116 4.03 -1.53 8.56
C PHE A 116 3.17 -1.43 9.83
N THR A 117 3.76 -1.55 11.03
CA THR A 117 3.03 -1.30 12.27
C THR A 117 2.53 0.15 12.32
N LEU A 118 3.38 1.11 11.96
CA LEU A 118 3.03 2.52 11.91
C LEU A 118 1.88 2.78 10.93
N SER A 119 1.95 2.25 9.71
CA SER A 119 0.94 2.46 8.66
C SER A 119 -0.45 1.93 9.03
N VAL A 120 -0.54 0.89 9.86
CA VAL A 120 -1.81 0.34 10.35
C VAL A 120 -2.43 1.23 11.43
N PHE A 121 -1.64 1.81 12.31
CA PHE A 121 -2.19 2.61 13.41
C PHE A 121 -2.45 4.08 13.06
N LEU A 122 -1.77 4.67 12.08
CA LEU A 122 -1.97 6.08 11.69
C LEU A 122 -3.42 6.42 11.30
N PRO A 123 -4.12 5.62 10.46
CA PRO A 123 -5.54 5.85 10.16
C PRO A 123 -6.42 5.77 11.41
N LYS A 124 -6.11 4.87 12.35
CA LYS A 124 -6.82 4.75 13.62
C LYS A 124 -6.62 6.00 14.49
N LEU A 125 -5.41 6.56 14.51
CA LEU A 125 -5.14 7.82 15.21
C LEU A 125 -5.96 8.97 14.61
N LEU A 126 -6.02 9.08 13.28
CA LEU A 126 -6.85 10.10 12.61
C LEU A 126 -8.33 9.95 12.96
N SER A 127 -8.87 8.73 12.96
CA SER A 127 -10.28 8.50 13.29
C SER A 127 -10.67 8.90 14.71
N GLN A 128 -9.72 8.93 15.64
CA GLN A 128 -9.95 9.38 17.01
C GLN A 128 -10.03 10.90 17.14
N TRP A 129 -9.31 11.65 16.29
CA TRP A 129 -9.25 13.11 16.29
C TRP A 129 -10.25 13.77 15.36
N PHE A 130 -10.56 13.12 14.21
CA PHE A 130 -11.51 13.62 13.20
C PHE A 130 -12.81 12.83 13.27
N ARG A 131 -13.75 13.29 14.12
CA ARG A 131 -15.07 12.65 14.27
C ARG A 131 -16.09 13.30 13.32
N HIS A 132 -16.93 12.47 12.71
CA HIS A 132 -18.16 12.80 11.95
C HIS A 132 -18.04 13.61 10.66
N LYS A 133 -17.52 14.83 10.63
CA LYS A 133 -17.66 15.69 9.44
C LYS A 133 -16.39 15.80 8.57
N GLU A 134 -15.22 15.61 9.11
CA GLU A 134 -13.95 15.91 8.42
C GLU A 134 -13.00 14.71 8.34
N LEU A 135 -13.43 13.53 8.80
CA LEU A 135 -12.63 12.32 8.71
C LEU A 135 -12.30 11.97 7.25
N GLY A 136 -13.26 12.13 6.35
CA GLY A 136 -13.04 11.90 4.92
C GLY A 136 -11.96 12.80 4.34
N LEU A 137 -11.94 14.09 4.70
CA LEU A 137 -10.90 15.04 4.29
C LEU A 137 -9.53 14.63 4.85
N ALA A 138 -9.47 14.32 6.16
CA ALA A 138 -8.21 13.92 6.81
C ALA A 138 -7.64 12.63 6.21
N MET A 139 -8.48 11.63 5.94
CA MET A 139 -8.08 10.40 5.26
C MET A 139 -7.68 10.64 3.80
N GLY A 140 -8.36 11.55 3.10
CA GLY A 140 -8.00 11.98 1.75
C GLY A 140 -6.58 12.56 1.73
N ILE A 141 -6.27 13.51 2.63
CA ILE A 141 -4.92 14.09 2.78
C ILE A 141 -3.90 13.00 3.12
N TYR A 142 -4.19 12.15 4.12
CA TYR A 142 -3.32 11.04 4.51
C TYR A 142 -2.96 10.13 3.32
N ASN A 143 -3.94 9.77 2.50
CA ASN A 143 -3.74 8.88 1.35
C ASN A 143 -2.88 9.50 0.23
N THR A 144 -2.71 10.83 0.17
CA THR A 144 -1.78 11.46 -0.77
C THR A 144 -0.31 11.29 -0.37
N GLY A 145 -0.04 10.91 0.89
CA GLY A 145 1.32 10.80 1.42
C GLY A 145 2.17 9.75 0.71
N VAL A 146 1.60 8.59 0.38
CA VAL A 146 2.34 7.53 -0.32
C VAL A 146 2.67 7.93 -1.77
N PRO A 147 1.73 8.37 -2.61
CA PRO A 147 2.07 8.81 -3.97
C PRO A 147 3.05 10.00 -3.98
N LEU A 148 2.83 11.02 -3.12
CA LEU A 148 3.72 12.18 -3.06
C LEU A 148 5.13 11.79 -2.63
N GLY A 149 5.25 11.00 -1.56
CA GLY A 149 6.55 10.51 -1.10
C GLY A 149 7.28 9.69 -2.16
N SER A 150 6.54 8.85 -2.90
CA SER A 150 7.11 8.07 -4.00
C SER A 150 7.62 8.95 -5.13
N VAL A 151 6.87 9.96 -5.54
CA VAL A 151 7.30 10.92 -6.57
C VAL A 151 8.58 11.64 -6.14
N ILE A 152 8.68 12.06 -4.88
CA ILE A 152 9.89 12.70 -4.34
C ILE A 152 11.08 11.72 -4.39
N CYS A 153 10.90 10.47 -3.97
CA CYS A 153 11.96 9.46 -4.03
C CYS A 153 12.44 9.22 -5.46
N PHE A 154 11.54 8.98 -6.39
CA PHE A 154 11.90 8.71 -7.78
C PHE A 154 12.46 9.93 -8.50
N GLY A 155 12.00 11.13 -8.15
CA GLY A 155 12.50 12.37 -8.75
C GLY A 155 13.86 12.83 -8.23
N LEU A 156 14.20 12.55 -6.97
CA LEU A 156 15.39 13.14 -6.34
C LEU A 156 16.46 12.11 -5.94
N PHE A 157 16.08 10.91 -5.49
CA PHE A 157 17.05 10.00 -4.87
C PHE A 157 18.05 9.42 -5.89
N GLY A 158 17.63 9.20 -7.13
CA GLY A 158 18.52 8.74 -8.19
C GLY A 158 19.64 9.74 -8.47
N GLU A 159 19.30 11.01 -8.65
CA GLU A 159 20.27 12.11 -8.85
C GLU A 159 21.16 12.32 -7.63
N MET A 160 20.58 12.42 -6.44
CA MET A 160 21.35 12.54 -5.20
C MET A 160 22.31 11.37 -5.02
N GLY A 161 21.88 10.15 -5.33
CA GLY A 161 22.69 8.95 -5.25
C GLY A 161 23.83 8.94 -6.26
N SER A 162 23.64 9.47 -7.46
CA SER A 162 24.70 9.59 -8.48
C SER A 162 25.76 10.63 -8.11
N LEU A 163 25.36 11.72 -7.44
CA LEU A 163 26.26 12.81 -7.06
C LEU A 163 27.04 12.51 -5.76
N TRP A 164 26.38 11.92 -4.76
CA TRP A 164 26.93 11.78 -3.41
C TRP A 164 27.03 10.34 -2.91
N GLY A 165 26.72 9.36 -3.76
CA GLY A 165 26.62 7.96 -3.40
C GLY A 165 25.24 7.56 -2.86
N TRP A 166 24.84 6.33 -3.10
CA TRP A 166 23.51 5.81 -2.76
C TRP A 166 23.21 5.80 -1.24
N HIS A 167 24.23 5.84 -0.40
CA HIS A 167 24.11 5.93 1.07
C HIS A 167 23.45 7.23 1.52
N VAL A 168 23.78 8.37 0.86
CA VAL A 168 23.36 9.71 1.29
C VAL A 168 21.84 9.88 1.28
N PRO A 169 21.09 9.58 0.21
CA PRO A 169 19.63 9.68 0.23
C PRO A 169 18.99 8.82 1.32
N ILE A 170 19.54 7.63 1.60
CA ILE A 170 19.03 6.74 2.67
C ILE A 170 19.29 7.35 4.05
N LEU A 171 20.47 7.92 4.30
CA LEU A 171 20.79 8.59 5.56
C LEU A 171 19.96 9.86 5.77
N LEU A 172 19.70 10.62 4.70
CA LEU A 172 18.78 11.78 4.76
C LEU A 172 17.34 11.34 5.08
N THR A 173 16.90 10.19 4.59
CA THR A 173 15.62 9.58 5.02
C THR A 173 15.67 9.28 6.52
N GLY A 174 16.78 8.75 7.04
CA GLY A 174 16.99 8.52 8.47
C GLY A 174 16.92 9.82 9.30
N LEU A 175 17.48 10.91 8.80
CA LEU A 175 17.39 12.22 9.43
C LEU A 175 15.94 12.75 9.43
N PHE A 176 15.23 12.65 8.31
CA PHE A 176 13.82 13.02 8.22
C PHE A 176 12.95 12.22 9.20
N LEU A 177 13.20 10.92 9.32
CA LEU A 177 12.57 10.06 10.33
C LEU A 177 12.83 10.52 11.75
N PHE A 178 14.09 10.87 12.07
CA PHE A 178 14.47 11.32 13.39
C PHE A 178 13.76 12.63 13.76
N ILE A 179 13.70 13.59 12.83
CA ILE A 179 12.96 14.84 13.01
C ILE A 179 11.46 14.54 13.23
N THR A 180 10.87 13.70 12.39
CA THR A 180 9.46 13.31 12.52
C THR A 180 9.17 12.59 13.84
N PHE A 181 10.10 11.76 14.33
CA PHE A 181 10.01 11.11 15.62
C PHE A 181 9.97 12.10 16.78
N ILE A 182 10.86 13.10 16.77
CA ILE A 182 10.87 14.16 17.79
C ILE A 182 9.56 14.95 17.75
N LEU A 183 9.08 15.33 16.57
CA LEU A 183 7.80 16.01 16.41
C LEU A 183 6.63 15.13 16.90
N PHE A 184 6.64 13.84 16.58
CA PHE A 184 5.64 12.90 17.06
C PHE A 184 5.64 12.83 18.61
N LEU A 185 6.79 12.66 19.25
CA LEU A 185 6.85 12.56 20.71
C LEU A 185 6.47 13.86 21.42
N SER A 186 6.84 15.01 20.87
CA SER A 186 6.61 16.34 21.49
C SER A 186 5.18 16.82 21.27
N LEU A 187 4.60 16.57 20.12
CA LEU A 187 3.29 17.10 19.73
C LEU A 187 2.15 16.07 19.82
N TYR A 188 2.46 14.79 20.06
CA TYR A 188 1.41 13.79 20.24
C TYR A 188 0.63 14.04 21.55
N ARG A 189 -0.68 14.17 21.41
CA ARG A 189 -1.62 14.28 22.55
C ARG A 189 -2.72 13.23 22.42
N LEU A 190 -3.20 12.75 23.55
CA LEU A 190 -4.40 11.90 23.60
C LEU A 190 -5.64 12.76 23.40
N PRO A 191 -6.66 12.31 22.66
CA PRO A 191 -7.94 13.00 22.59
C PRO A 191 -8.62 13.00 23.95
N SER A 192 -9.29 14.10 24.29
CA SER A 192 -9.90 14.33 25.62
C SER A 192 -11.05 13.37 25.99
N SER A 193 -11.57 12.63 25.00
CA SER A 193 -12.61 11.62 25.23
C SER A 193 -12.15 10.29 24.61
N PRO A 194 -11.83 9.28 25.42
CA PRO A 194 -11.55 7.95 24.89
C PRO A 194 -12.77 7.44 24.12
N VAL A 195 -12.56 6.91 22.92
CA VAL A 195 -13.62 6.15 22.25
C VAL A 195 -13.92 4.95 23.13
N ALA A 196 -15.18 4.77 23.48
CA ALA A 196 -15.62 3.57 24.17
C ALA A 196 -15.07 2.35 23.42
N ARG A 197 -14.31 1.52 24.13
CA ARG A 197 -13.88 0.23 23.60
C ARG A 197 -15.15 -0.55 23.25
N GLU A 198 -15.33 -0.86 21.99
CA GLU A 198 -16.23 -1.97 21.66
C GLU A 198 -15.50 -3.25 22.10
N ASP A 199 -15.81 -3.69 23.31
CA ASP A 199 -15.28 -4.91 23.94
C ASP A 199 -15.86 -6.17 23.29
N ARG A 200 -15.82 -6.27 21.96
CA ARG A 200 -16.07 -7.55 21.31
C ARG A 200 -14.73 -8.11 20.83
N PRO A 201 -14.19 -9.14 21.49
CA PRO A 201 -13.13 -9.94 20.91
C PRO A 201 -13.76 -10.66 19.70
N LEU A 202 -13.65 -10.05 18.51
CA LEU A 202 -13.93 -10.77 17.28
C LEU A 202 -12.93 -11.92 17.23
N SER A 203 -13.42 -13.14 17.41
CA SER A 203 -12.59 -14.30 17.15
C SER A 203 -12.19 -14.27 15.68
N ILE A 204 -10.90 -14.25 15.39
CA ILE A 204 -10.37 -14.29 14.01
C ILE A 204 -11.02 -15.44 13.23
N TYR A 205 -11.26 -16.56 13.90
CA TYR A 205 -11.90 -17.75 13.32
C TYR A 205 -13.33 -17.46 12.86
N THR A 206 -14.16 -16.80 13.68
CA THR A 206 -15.55 -16.44 13.29
C THR A 206 -15.54 -15.43 12.16
N SER A 207 -14.64 -14.43 12.17
CA SER A 207 -14.51 -13.46 11.09
C SER A 207 -14.12 -14.10 9.77
N ILE A 208 -13.22 -15.10 9.75
CA ILE A 208 -12.86 -15.85 8.53
C ILE A 208 -14.07 -16.55 7.92
N ILE A 209 -14.89 -17.20 8.76
CA ILE A 209 -16.06 -17.98 8.29
C ILE A 209 -17.15 -17.02 7.78
N GLU A 210 -17.43 -15.95 8.50
CA GLU A 210 -18.50 -15.01 8.17
C GLU A 210 -18.21 -14.14 6.93
N THR A 211 -16.95 -13.78 6.69
CA THR A 211 -16.57 -12.95 5.53
C THR A 211 -16.66 -13.73 4.22
N GLY A 212 -16.45 -15.05 4.24
CA GLY A 212 -16.56 -15.93 3.07
C GLY A 212 -15.48 -15.67 2.00
N TRP A 213 -15.53 -16.45 0.93
CA TRP A 213 -14.54 -16.44 -0.16
C TRP A 213 -14.43 -15.14 -0.98
N PRO A 214 -15.52 -14.35 -1.21
CA PRO A 214 -15.43 -13.19 -2.09
C PRO A 214 -14.36 -12.17 -1.69
N ILE A 215 -14.19 -11.90 -0.39
CA ILE A 215 -13.19 -10.93 0.08
C ILE A 215 -11.74 -11.41 -0.16
N TRP A 216 -11.51 -12.73 -0.10
CA TRP A 216 -10.21 -13.33 -0.40
C TRP A 216 -9.84 -13.17 -1.88
N TRP A 217 -10.81 -13.28 -2.80
CA TRP A 217 -10.59 -13.03 -4.22
C TRP A 217 -10.24 -11.57 -4.49
N VAL A 218 -10.89 -10.61 -3.80
CA VAL A 218 -10.53 -9.19 -3.84
C VAL A 218 -9.11 -8.99 -3.29
N GLY A 219 -8.79 -9.61 -2.15
CA GLY A 219 -7.44 -9.60 -1.57
C GLY A 219 -6.37 -10.13 -2.53
N LEU A 220 -6.62 -11.26 -3.19
CA LEU A 220 -5.72 -11.84 -4.19
C LEU A 220 -5.57 -10.95 -5.43
N SER A 221 -6.66 -10.31 -5.88
CA SER A 221 -6.56 -9.30 -6.95
C SER A 221 -5.63 -8.15 -6.53
N TRP A 222 -5.77 -7.65 -5.32
CA TRP A 222 -4.92 -6.59 -4.77
C TRP A 222 -3.47 -7.03 -4.54
N LEU A 223 -3.24 -8.30 -4.16
CA LEU A 223 -1.92 -8.91 -4.09
C LEU A 223 -1.19 -8.78 -5.42
N TRP A 224 -1.81 -9.23 -6.51
CA TRP A 224 -1.18 -9.25 -7.81
C TRP A 224 -1.00 -7.86 -8.42
N TYR A 225 -1.89 -6.91 -8.12
CA TYR A 225 -1.69 -5.51 -8.50
C TYR A 225 -0.43 -4.93 -7.85
N ASN A 226 -0.31 -5.08 -6.52
CA ASN A 226 0.87 -4.59 -5.80
C ASN A 226 2.14 -5.33 -6.22
N ALA A 227 2.06 -6.63 -6.45
CA ALA A 227 3.14 -7.45 -6.98
C ALA A 227 3.67 -6.89 -8.31
N ALA A 228 2.77 -6.65 -9.26
CA ALA A 228 3.12 -6.15 -10.59
C ALA A 228 3.67 -4.72 -10.52
N PHE A 229 2.95 -3.82 -9.87
CA PHE A 229 3.30 -2.40 -9.84
C PHE A 229 4.62 -2.15 -9.11
N THR A 230 4.86 -2.81 -7.96
CA THR A 230 6.12 -2.68 -7.21
C THR A 230 7.29 -3.28 -7.97
N SER A 231 7.10 -4.43 -8.63
CA SER A 231 8.15 -5.02 -9.47
C SER A 231 8.49 -4.11 -10.66
N PHE A 232 7.48 -3.52 -11.31
CA PHE A 232 7.68 -2.52 -12.34
C PHE A 232 8.46 -1.33 -11.80
N ALA A 233 8.03 -0.72 -10.69
CA ALA A 233 8.70 0.43 -10.10
C ALA A 233 10.14 0.12 -9.65
N THR A 234 10.43 -1.13 -9.26
CA THR A 234 11.75 -1.55 -8.84
C THR A 234 12.73 -1.70 -10.01
N PHE A 235 12.31 -2.30 -11.11
CA PHE A 235 13.22 -2.68 -12.19
C PHE A 235 13.14 -1.81 -13.45
N ALA A 236 12.07 -1.02 -13.64
CA ALA A 236 11.95 -0.14 -14.79
C ALA A 236 13.02 0.97 -14.83
N PRO A 237 13.47 1.59 -13.71
CA PRO A 237 14.58 2.54 -13.75
C PRO A 237 15.85 1.95 -14.38
N ASP A 238 16.22 0.71 -14.01
CA ASP A 238 17.39 0.04 -14.59
C ASP A 238 17.19 -0.32 -16.07
N LEU A 239 15.98 -0.76 -16.46
CA LEU A 239 15.64 -0.94 -17.87
C LEU A 239 15.82 0.34 -18.66
N PHE A 240 15.35 1.49 -18.16
CA PHE A 240 15.47 2.77 -18.85
C PHE A 240 16.93 3.20 -19.01
N LEU A 241 17.76 2.98 -17.98
CA LEU A 241 19.20 3.19 -18.06
C LEU A 241 19.85 2.32 -19.14
N GLN A 242 19.51 1.02 -19.21
CA GLN A 242 20.01 0.11 -20.28
C GLN A 242 19.55 0.54 -21.68
N LYS A 243 18.48 1.31 -21.78
CA LYS A 243 17.97 1.90 -23.04
C LYS A 243 18.55 3.29 -23.32
N GLY A 244 19.50 3.78 -22.52
CA GLY A 244 20.22 5.03 -22.73
C GLY A 244 19.59 6.28 -22.11
N TYR A 245 18.59 6.14 -21.23
CA TYR A 245 18.07 7.25 -20.44
C TYR A 245 19.02 7.58 -19.29
N THR A 246 19.03 8.84 -18.82
CA THR A 246 19.77 9.22 -17.62
C THR A 246 19.08 8.70 -16.35
N ILE A 247 19.78 8.71 -15.21
CA ILE A 247 19.22 8.31 -13.90
C ILE A 247 18.02 9.18 -13.54
N GLU A 248 18.13 10.49 -13.75
CA GLU A 248 17.09 11.48 -13.48
C GLU A 248 15.84 11.22 -14.35
N ALA A 249 16.04 11.05 -15.67
CA ALA A 249 14.95 10.76 -16.61
C ALA A 249 14.27 9.43 -16.27
N SER A 250 15.02 8.42 -15.86
CA SER A 250 14.50 7.12 -15.45
C SER A 250 13.63 7.23 -14.19
N GLY A 251 14.06 8.00 -13.21
CA GLY A 251 13.27 8.29 -12.01
C GLY A 251 12.00 9.07 -12.31
N LEU A 252 12.08 10.14 -13.11
CA LEU A 252 10.93 10.94 -13.51
C LEU A 252 9.89 10.12 -14.29
N LEU A 253 10.32 9.24 -15.20
CA LEU A 253 9.42 8.33 -15.93
C LEU A 253 8.62 7.44 -14.99
N ILE A 254 9.18 6.94 -13.89
CA ILE A 254 8.43 6.18 -12.86
C ILE A 254 7.53 7.08 -12.00
N GLY A 255 7.90 8.33 -11.82
CA GLY A 255 7.06 9.33 -11.15
C GLY A 255 5.73 9.59 -11.85
N ILE A 256 5.69 9.52 -13.20
CA ILE A 256 4.48 9.79 -14.01
C ILE A 256 3.31 8.87 -13.66
N PRO A 257 3.42 7.53 -13.62
CA PRO A 257 2.34 6.65 -13.21
C PRO A 257 1.82 6.95 -11.80
N LEU A 258 2.71 7.31 -10.87
CA LEU A 258 2.35 7.66 -9.50
C LEU A 258 1.57 8.97 -9.42
N LEU A 259 2.00 10.00 -10.17
CA LEU A 259 1.25 11.26 -10.32
C LEU A 259 -0.11 11.01 -10.99
N GLY A 260 -0.16 10.20 -12.04
CA GLY A 260 -1.41 9.81 -12.70
C GLY A 260 -2.37 9.18 -11.71
N SER A 261 -1.92 8.24 -10.90
CA SER A 261 -2.72 7.63 -9.84
C SER A 261 -3.18 8.67 -8.81
N LEU A 262 -2.33 9.59 -8.38
CA LEU A 262 -2.66 10.63 -7.40
C LEU A 262 -3.79 11.55 -7.89
N PHE A 263 -3.67 12.08 -9.11
CA PHE A 263 -4.64 13.06 -9.63
C PHE A 263 -5.92 12.42 -10.17
N LEU A 264 -5.83 11.22 -10.75
CA LEU A 264 -6.97 10.57 -11.38
C LEU A 264 -7.78 9.67 -10.45
N SER A 265 -7.25 9.28 -9.28
CA SER A 265 -7.99 8.41 -8.35
C SER A 265 -9.30 9.03 -7.87
N THR A 266 -9.34 10.33 -7.60
CA THR A 266 -10.56 11.03 -7.15
C THR A 266 -11.64 11.10 -8.23
N PRO A 267 -11.37 11.60 -9.46
CA PRO A 267 -12.39 11.62 -10.52
C PRO A 267 -12.82 10.21 -10.95
N ILE A 268 -11.91 9.24 -10.96
CA ILE A 268 -12.25 7.84 -11.25
C ILE A 268 -13.11 7.26 -10.12
N GLY A 269 -12.82 7.54 -8.86
CA GLY A 269 -13.65 7.13 -7.73
C GLY A 269 -15.09 7.63 -7.89
N HIS A 270 -15.29 8.91 -8.21
CA HIS A 270 -16.64 9.47 -8.49
C HIS A 270 -17.33 8.78 -9.66
N LEU A 271 -16.59 8.44 -10.72
CA LEU A 271 -17.16 7.74 -11.86
C LEU A 271 -17.60 6.32 -11.49
N VAL A 272 -16.81 5.62 -10.69
CA VAL A 272 -17.09 4.28 -10.16
C VAL A 272 -18.34 4.30 -9.28
N ASP A 273 -18.46 5.28 -8.38
CA ASP A 273 -19.62 5.45 -7.50
C ASP A 273 -20.93 5.66 -8.28
N ARG A 274 -20.85 6.39 -9.40
CA ARG A 274 -22.00 6.61 -10.30
C ARG A 274 -22.39 5.37 -11.09
N LEU A 275 -21.43 4.63 -11.60
CA LEU A 275 -21.66 3.48 -12.48
C LEU A 275 -21.90 2.18 -11.72
N LYS A 276 -21.49 2.09 -10.44
CA LYS A 276 -21.64 0.92 -9.56
C LYS A 276 -21.10 -0.40 -10.15
N HIS A 277 -19.99 -0.32 -10.92
CA HIS A 277 -19.38 -1.47 -11.60
C HIS A 277 -17.88 -1.58 -11.23
N GLN A 278 -17.58 -1.60 -9.92
CA GLN A 278 -16.22 -1.60 -9.38
C GLN A 278 -15.33 -2.66 -10.01
N GLU A 279 -15.84 -3.90 -10.09
CA GLU A 279 -15.07 -5.04 -10.59
C GLU A 279 -14.70 -4.88 -12.08
N TRP A 280 -15.54 -4.22 -12.88
CA TRP A 280 -15.24 -3.95 -14.29
C TRP A 280 -14.14 -2.90 -14.44
N PHE A 281 -14.13 -1.85 -13.62
CA PHE A 281 -13.04 -0.87 -13.62
C PHE A 281 -11.70 -1.51 -13.28
N ILE A 282 -11.66 -2.33 -12.22
CA ILE A 282 -10.45 -3.07 -11.83
C ILE A 282 -10.02 -4.00 -12.97
N GLY A 283 -10.93 -4.77 -13.53
CA GLY A 283 -10.64 -5.75 -14.57
C GLY A 283 -10.11 -5.11 -15.87
N THR A 284 -10.77 -4.07 -16.37
CA THR A 284 -10.34 -3.36 -17.60
C THR A 284 -9.01 -2.63 -17.39
N GLY A 285 -8.83 -1.96 -16.24
CA GLY A 285 -7.56 -1.34 -15.87
C GLY A 285 -6.42 -2.36 -15.85
N ALA A 286 -6.66 -3.51 -15.22
CA ALA A 286 -5.66 -4.57 -15.11
C ALA A 286 -5.27 -5.19 -16.47
N VAL A 287 -6.23 -5.47 -17.34
CA VAL A 287 -5.94 -5.98 -18.69
C VAL A 287 -5.16 -4.96 -19.52
N ALA A 288 -5.52 -3.67 -19.42
CA ALA A 288 -4.78 -2.61 -20.08
C ALA A 288 -3.33 -2.53 -19.57
N LEU A 289 -3.12 -2.58 -18.24
CA LEU A 289 -1.78 -2.60 -17.63
C LEU A 289 -0.97 -3.83 -18.05
N ALA A 290 -1.60 -4.99 -18.15
CA ALA A 290 -0.95 -6.20 -18.64
C ALA A 290 -0.45 -6.03 -20.07
N GLY A 291 -1.29 -5.48 -20.95
CA GLY A 291 -0.91 -5.16 -22.32
C GLY A 291 0.24 -4.15 -22.39
N LEU A 292 0.15 -3.05 -21.63
CA LEU A 292 1.20 -2.04 -21.55
C LEU A 292 2.53 -2.63 -21.09
N ALA A 293 2.51 -3.48 -20.05
CA ALA A 293 3.73 -4.14 -19.55
C ALA A 293 4.43 -4.99 -20.61
N LEU A 294 3.67 -5.65 -21.50
CA LEU A 294 4.25 -6.37 -22.65
C LEU A 294 4.88 -5.41 -23.66
N PHE A 295 4.25 -4.26 -23.93
CA PHE A 295 4.76 -3.29 -24.89
C PHE A 295 6.09 -2.65 -24.49
N PHE A 296 6.44 -2.62 -23.19
CA PHE A 296 7.77 -2.16 -22.73
C PHE A 296 8.92 -2.94 -23.38
N ASN A 297 8.70 -4.20 -23.75
CA ASN A 297 9.72 -5.03 -24.39
C ASN A 297 10.05 -4.57 -25.82
N PHE A 298 9.10 -3.94 -26.51
CA PHE A 298 9.19 -3.60 -27.93
C PHE A 298 9.34 -2.11 -28.18
N SER A 299 9.11 -1.28 -27.16
CA SER A 299 9.11 0.17 -27.31
C SER A 299 10.52 0.75 -27.21
N SER A 300 10.77 1.78 -28.02
CA SER A 300 11.91 2.67 -27.89
C SER A 300 11.57 3.99 -27.17
N SER A 301 10.26 4.31 -27.03
CA SER A 301 9.77 5.51 -26.33
C SER A 301 8.85 5.10 -25.20
N PHE A 302 9.27 5.36 -23.97
CA PHE A 302 8.54 4.94 -22.77
C PHE A 302 7.54 5.97 -22.24
N LEU A 303 7.65 7.25 -22.67
CA LEU A 303 6.82 8.33 -22.12
C LEU A 303 5.32 8.06 -22.27
N LEU A 304 4.88 7.66 -23.47
CA LEU A 304 3.47 7.34 -23.70
C LEU A 304 3.01 6.13 -22.84
N LEU A 305 3.85 5.11 -22.74
CA LEU A 305 3.52 3.91 -21.97
C LEU A 305 3.35 4.22 -20.47
N VAL A 306 4.24 5.03 -19.87
CA VAL A 306 4.13 5.39 -18.45
C VAL A 306 2.96 6.34 -18.19
N ILE A 307 2.62 7.23 -19.13
CA ILE A 307 1.40 8.06 -19.03
C ILE A 307 0.15 7.17 -19.03
N LEU A 308 0.04 6.25 -19.97
CA LEU A 308 -1.08 5.30 -20.02
C LEU A 308 -1.11 4.40 -18.78
N MET A 309 0.04 3.95 -18.28
CA MET A 309 0.10 3.22 -17.01
C MET A 309 -0.45 4.04 -15.85
N GLY A 310 -0.19 5.35 -15.80
CA GLY A 310 -0.75 6.26 -14.79
C GLY A 310 -2.28 6.31 -14.84
N ILE A 311 -2.84 6.40 -16.02
CA ILE A 311 -4.30 6.43 -16.24
C ILE A 311 -4.94 5.12 -15.79
N PHE A 312 -4.45 3.99 -16.28
CA PHE A 312 -5.05 2.68 -15.99
C PHE A 312 -4.77 2.21 -14.55
N SER A 313 -3.61 2.57 -13.96
CA SER A 313 -3.33 2.25 -12.55
C SER A 313 -4.27 2.97 -11.59
N ALA A 314 -4.75 4.17 -11.93
CA ALA A 314 -5.70 4.91 -11.12
C ALA A 314 -7.10 4.24 -11.04
N MET A 315 -7.42 3.35 -11.99
CA MET A 315 -8.70 2.63 -12.04
C MET A 315 -8.83 1.50 -11.00
N ILE A 316 -7.75 1.14 -10.31
CA ILE A 316 -7.72 -0.09 -9.49
C ILE A 316 -7.85 0.20 -7.98
N PRO A 317 -7.07 1.12 -7.35
CA PRO A 317 -7.07 1.29 -5.90
C PRO A 317 -8.42 1.69 -5.31
N ALA A 318 -9.02 2.78 -5.83
CA ALA A 318 -10.27 3.32 -5.28
C ALA A 318 -11.41 2.29 -5.29
N PRO A 319 -11.72 1.63 -6.44
CA PRO A 319 -12.73 0.57 -6.45
C PRO A 319 -12.39 -0.62 -5.55
N THR A 320 -11.12 -1.00 -5.42
CA THR A 320 -10.73 -2.13 -4.57
C THR A 320 -11.05 -1.86 -3.10
N TYR A 321 -10.79 -0.64 -2.61
CA TYR A 321 -11.09 -0.27 -1.22
C TYR A 321 -12.58 0.05 -0.97
N SER A 322 -13.40 0.24 -2.01
CA SER A 322 -14.86 0.39 -1.85
C SER A 322 -15.58 -0.96 -1.73
N LEU A 323 -14.99 -2.07 -2.17
CA LEU A 323 -15.62 -3.39 -2.14
C LEU A 323 -15.88 -3.97 -0.74
N PRO A 324 -14.95 -3.93 0.25
CA PRO A 324 -15.20 -4.53 1.56
C PRO A 324 -16.45 -4.01 2.27
N PRO A 325 -16.74 -2.68 2.35
CA PRO A 325 -17.96 -2.19 2.96
C PRO A 325 -19.25 -2.62 2.23
N GLU A 326 -19.17 -2.88 0.92
CA GLU A 326 -20.32 -3.36 0.14
C GLU A 326 -20.56 -4.87 0.27
N MET A 327 -19.50 -5.64 0.54
CA MET A 327 -19.54 -7.11 0.55
C MET A 327 -19.72 -7.70 1.94
N LEU A 328 -19.33 -6.96 2.98
CA LEU A 328 -19.26 -7.44 4.35
C LEU A 328 -20.21 -6.66 5.27
N LYS A 329 -20.63 -7.31 6.35
CA LYS A 329 -21.33 -6.64 7.45
C LYS A 329 -20.38 -5.64 8.12
N THR A 330 -20.92 -4.55 8.64
CA THR A 330 -20.15 -3.47 9.28
C THR A 330 -19.15 -3.97 10.31
N GLU A 331 -19.52 -5.01 11.07
CA GLU A 331 -18.68 -5.66 12.10
C GLU A 331 -17.41 -6.32 11.50
N ASN A 332 -17.46 -6.80 10.26
CA ASN A 332 -16.39 -7.55 9.59
C ASN A 332 -15.61 -6.72 8.56
N VAL A 333 -15.96 -5.45 8.33
CA VAL A 333 -15.26 -4.58 7.36
C VAL A 333 -13.79 -4.39 7.72
N GLY A 334 -13.49 -4.22 9.01
CA GLY A 334 -12.11 -4.10 9.49
C GLY A 334 -11.27 -5.35 9.20
N PHE A 335 -11.84 -6.54 9.37
CA PHE A 335 -11.19 -7.80 9.00
C PHE A 335 -10.96 -7.88 7.47
N GLY A 336 -11.94 -7.45 6.68
CA GLY A 336 -11.81 -7.38 5.22
C GLY A 336 -10.63 -6.52 4.76
N PHE A 337 -10.42 -5.35 5.36
CA PHE A 337 -9.24 -4.53 5.11
C PHE A 337 -7.94 -5.20 5.59
N GLY A 338 -7.98 -5.95 6.69
CA GLY A 338 -6.85 -6.77 7.14
C GLY A 338 -6.44 -7.82 6.11
N VAL A 339 -7.41 -8.52 5.51
CA VAL A 339 -7.18 -9.49 4.43
C VAL A 339 -6.53 -8.82 3.21
N ILE A 340 -7.09 -7.69 2.76
CA ILE A 340 -6.53 -6.93 1.63
C ILE A 340 -5.09 -6.49 1.91
N SER A 341 -4.81 -5.99 3.12
CA SER A 341 -3.47 -5.53 3.51
C SER A 341 -2.45 -6.67 3.60
N THR A 342 -2.85 -7.82 4.15
CA THR A 342 -1.99 -9.02 4.21
C THR A 342 -1.69 -9.56 2.82
N CYS A 343 -2.68 -9.64 1.95
CA CYS A 343 -2.49 -10.01 0.56
C CYS A 343 -1.56 -9.02 -0.17
N SER A 344 -1.74 -7.71 0.04
CA SER A 344 -0.84 -6.67 -0.50
C SER A 344 0.60 -6.91 -0.07
N SER A 345 0.84 -7.05 1.24
CA SER A 345 2.19 -7.28 1.78
C SER A 345 2.82 -8.56 1.23
N THR A 346 2.03 -9.61 1.00
CA THR A 346 2.49 -10.85 0.39
C THR A 346 2.93 -10.63 -1.06
N GLY A 347 2.17 -9.88 -1.85
CA GLY A 347 2.54 -9.52 -3.23
C GLY A 347 3.82 -8.69 -3.29
N LEU A 348 3.92 -7.67 -2.43
CA LEU A 348 5.10 -6.82 -2.28
C LEU A 348 6.35 -7.62 -1.87
N PHE A 349 6.19 -8.68 -1.07
CA PHE A 349 7.29 -9.53 -0.63
C PHE A 349 7.77 -10.50 -1.72
N ILE A 350 6.87 -11.18 -2.41
CA ILE A 350 7.25 -12.27 -3.32
C ILE A 350 7.71 -11.73 -4.68
N ALA A 351 7.03 -10.74 -5.23
CA ALA A 351 7.14 -10.42 -6.64
C ALA A 351 8.46 -9.77 -7.08
N PRO A 352 9.05 -8.80 -6.38
CA PRO A 352 10.32 -8.23 -6.81
C PRO A 352 11.46 -9.27 -6.86
N TYR A 353 11.47 -10.22 -5.91
CA TYR A 353 12.41 -11.33 -5.94
C TYR A 353 12.23 -12.20 -7.18
N LEU A 354 10.99 -12.60 -7.52
CA LEU A 354 10.71 -13.45 -8.68
C LEU A 354 11.08 -12.76 -10.00
N VAL A 355 10.76 -11.47 -10.13
CA VAL A 355 11.08 -10.68 -11.33
C VAL A 355 12.59 -10.48 -11.48
N GLY A 356 13.31 -10.21 -10.39
CA GLY A 356 14.76 -10.13 -10.38
C GLY A 356 15.40 -11.47 -10.76
N LYS A 357 14.89 -12.58 -10.21
CA LYS A 357 15.36 -13.93 -10.56
C LYS A 357 15.12 -14.27 -12.03
N ALA A 358 14.00 -13.87 -12.61
CA ALA A 358 13.74 -14.03 -14.04
C ALA A 358 14.78 -13.29 -14.89
N LYS A 359 15.19 -12.08 -14.49
CA LYS A 359 16.28 -11.34 -15.13
C LYS A 359 17.63 -12.07 -15.03
N ASP A 360 17.97 -12.57 -13.84
CA ASP A 360 19.24 -13.31 -13.62
C ASP A 360 19.31 -14.59 -14.47
N LEU A 361 18.21 -15.35 -14.53
CA LEU A 361 18.17 -16.60 -15.28
C LEU A 361 18.21 -16.43 -16.82
N THR A 362 17.64 -15.33 -17.31
CA THR A 362 17.46 -15.12 -18.74
C THR A 362 18.42 -14.09 -19.35
N GLY A 363 19.11 -13.31 -18.51
CA GLY A 363 19.96 -12.20 -18.93
C GLY A 363 19.20 -11.01 -19.52
N SER A 364 17.86 -11.07 -19.63
CA SER A 364 17.03 -10.10 -20.34
C SER A 364 15.84 -9.63 -19.50
N TYR A 365 15.47 -8.34 -19.61
CA TYR A 365 14.25 -7.82 -19.04
C TYR A 365 12.97 -8.32 -19.74
N HIS A 366 13.10 -8.92 -20.91
CA HIS A 366 11.96 -9.43 -21.67
C HIS A 366 11.06 -10.35 -20.81
N TRP A 367 11.65 -11.37 -20.17
CA TRP A 367 10.91 -12.30 -19.33
C TRP A 367 10.43 -11.67 -18.02
N SER A 368 11.19 -10.71 -17.47
CA SER A 368 10.78 -9.95 -16.30
C SER A 368 9.49 -9.16 -16.56
N PHE A 369 9.38 -8.49 -17.70
CA PHE A 369 8.19 -7.73 -18.06
C PHE A 369 7.02 -8.61 -18.52
N ILE A 370 7.29 -9.79 -19.09
CA ILE A 370 6.24 -10.80 -19.30
C ILE A 370 5.67 -11.25 -17.96
N LEU A 371 6.51 -11.52 -16.96
CA LEU A 371 6.07 -11.92 -15.63
C LEU A 371 5.23 -10.81 -14.94
N ILE A 372 5.65 -9.54 -15.05
CA ILE A 372 4.87 -8.38 -14.59
C ILE A 372 3.51 -8.31 -15.30
N SER A 373 3.48 -8.55 -16.61
CA SER A 373 2.23 -8.61 -17.38
C SER A 373 1.31 -9.72 -16.90
N VAL A 374 1.85 -10.91 -16.63
CA VAL A 374 1.09 -12.03 -16.05
C VAL A 374 0.50 -11.64 -14.69
N PHE A 375 1.27 -10.94 -13.85
CA PHE A 375 0.76 -10.47 -12.56
C PHE A 375 -0.42 -9.50 -12.74
N PHE A 376 -0.33 -8.53 -13.64
CA PHE A 376 -1.47 -7.65 -13.95
C PHE A 376 -2.67 -8.42 -14.51
N PHE A 377 -2.44 -9.44 -15.34
CA PHE A 377 -3.53 -10.26 -15.87
C PHE A 377 -4.21 -11.09 -14.78
N LEU A 378 -3.46 -11.59 -13.78
CA LEU A 378 -4.03 -12.26 -12.63
C LEU A 378 -4.96 -11.36 -11.81
N VAL A 379 -4.71 -10.05 -11.76
CA VAL A 379 -5.66 -9.08 -11.14
C VAL A 379 -7.04 -9.23 -11.76
N ALA A 380 -7.12 -9.25 -13.10
CA ALA A 380 -8.38 -9.35 -13.82
C ALA A 380 -9.07 -10.71 -13.57
N ILE A 381 -8.31 -11.80 -13.50
CA ILE A 381 -8.86 -13.12 -13.18
C ILE A 381 -9.49 -13.14 -11.80
N PHE A 382 -8.74 -12.70 -10.78
CA PHE A 382 -9.21 -12.78 -9.39
C PHE A 382 -10.37 -11.83 -9.11
N ILE A 383 -10.39 -10.63 -9.68
CA ILE A 383 -11.55 -9.74 -9.52
C ILE A 383 -12.80 -10.28 -10.22
N PHE A 384 -12.63 -10.95 -11.35
CA PHE A 384 -13.75 -11.62 -12.03
C PHE A 384 -14.29 -12.80 -11.22
N LEU A 385 -13.43 -13.56 -10.55
CA LEU A 385 -13.86 -14.62 -9.62
C LEU A 385 -14.65 -14.03 -8.44
N ALA A 386 -14.17 -12.91 -7.86
CA ALA A 386 -14.88 -12.18 -6.82
C ALA A 386 -16.29 -11.78 -7.27
N HIS A 387 -16.42 -11.20 -8.46
CA HIS A 387 -17.69 -10.80 -9.06
C HIS A 387 -18.65 -11.99 -9.24
N ARG A 388 -18.16 -13.11 -9.77
CA ARG A 388 -18.97 -14.34 -9.93
C ARG A 388 -19.46 -14.91 -8.60
N CYS A 389 -18.59 -14.97 -7.59
CA CYS A 389 -18.95 -15.46 -6.27
C CYS A 389 -19.98 -14.55 -5.59
N ARG A 390 -19.85 -13.22 -5.73
CA ARG A 390 -20.81 -12.23 -5.22
C ARG A 390 -22.20 -12.43 -5.84
N LYS A 391 -22.27 -12.47 -7.16
CA LYS A 391 -23.54 -12.69 -7.88
C LYS A 391 -24.21 -14.01 -7.52
N ARG A 392 -23.43 -15.07 -7.34
CA ARG A 392 -23.97 -16.39 -6.94
C ARG A 392 -24.60 -16.33 -5.54
N LYS A 393 -23.97 -15.63 -4.60
CA LYS A 393 -24.50 -15.43 -3.24
C LYS A 393 -25.82 -14.63 -3.28
N GLU A 394 -25.84 -13.50 -3.98
CA GLU A 394 -27.04 -12.68 -4.14
C GLU A 394 -28.20 -13.45 -4.79
N SER A 395 -27.93 -14.29 -5.79
CA SER A 395 -28.93 -15.10 -6.46
C SER A 395 -29.47 -16.24 -5.58
N PHE A 396 -28.64 -16.76 -4.68
CA PHE A 396 -29.04 -17.77 -3.70
C PHE A 396 -29.94 -17.17 -2.62
N ASP A 397 -29.56 -16.02 -2.07
CA ASP A 397 -30.34 -15.31 -1.05
C ASP A 397 -31.73 -14.90 -1.58
N LYS A 398 -31.80 -14.37 -2.82
CA LYS A 398 -33.08 -14.06 -3.48
C LYS A 398 -33.98 -15.27 -3.63
N ARG A 399 -33.44 -16.45 -3.98
CA ARG A 399 -34.20 -17.71 -4.09
C ARG A 399 -34.69 -18.24 -2.74
N CYS A 400 -33.90 -18.06 -1.68
CA CYS A 400 -34.32 -18.44 -0.33
C CYS A 400 -35.50 -17.56 0.15
N HIS A 401 -35.42 -16.23 -0.09
CA HIS A 401 -36.52 -15.32 0.26
C HIS A 401 -37.80 -15.54 -0.55
N GLN A 402 -37.71 -16.01 -1.81
CA GLN A 402 -38.89 -16.34 -2.63
C GLN A 402 -39.53 -17.68 -2.27
N ARG A 403 -38.80 -18.60 -1.64
CA ARG A 403 -39.32 -19.92 -1.23
C ARG A 403 -39.99 -19.99 0.13
N VAL A 404 -39.90 -18.88 0.93
CA VAL A 404 -40.61 -18.73 2.21
C VAL A 404 -41.43 -17.44 2.19
N PRO A 405 -42.53 -17.38 1.41
CA PRO A 405 -43.47 -16.29 1.55
C PRO A 405 -44.34 -16.59 2.78
N GLY A 406 -44.02 -15.99 3.95
CA GLY A 406 -44.92 -16.11 5.10
C GLY A 406 -44.33 -16.17 6.49
N PHE A 407 -43.05 -15.91 6.68
CA PHE A 407 -42.50 -15.74 8.04
C PHE A 407 -42.27 -14.26 8.42
N SER A 408 -43.35 -13.44 8.32
CA SER A 408 -43.46 -12.24 9.11
C SER A 408 -44.01 -12.60 10.48
N GLY A 409 -43.29 -13.43 11.22
CA GLY A 409 -43.64 -13.77 12.59
C GLY A 409 -43.37 -12.61 13.50
N ASN A 410 -44.43 -11.94 13.95
CA ASN A 410 -44.44 -11.09 15.12
C ASN A 410 -43.68 -11.77 16.28
N LEU A 411 -42.49 -11.31 16.58
CA LEU A 411 -41.87 -11.56 17.87
C LEU A 411 -42.66 -10.81 18.93
N PRO A 412 -43.18 -11.49 19.97
CA PRO A 412 -43.94 -10.83 21.06
C PRO A 412 -42.96 -9.88 21.78
N LYS A 413 -43.38 -8.63 21.92
CA LYS A 413 -42.82 -7.67 22.87
C LYS A 413 -43.10 -8.25 24.24
N ASN A 414 -42.08 -8.74 24.91
CA ASN A 414 -42.17 -9.05 26.32
C ASN A 414 -42.07 -7.79 27.17
N PRO A 415 -42.80 -7.73 28.31
CA PRO A 415 -43.06 -6.56 29.12
C PRO A 415 -41.86 -6.02 29.88
#